data_c7dc4ba60a973417a145840af3d81af5
#
_entry.id   c7dc4ba60a973417a145840af3d81af5
#
_cell.length_a   1.000
_cell.length_b   1.000
_cell.length_c   1.000
_cell.angle_alpha   90.00
_cell.angle_beta   90.00
_cell.angle_gamma   90.00
#
_symmetry.space_group_name_H-M   'P 1'
#
loop_
_entity.id
_entity.type
_entity.pdbx_description
1 polymer ?
#
loop_
_entity_poly.entity_id
_entity_poly.type
_entity_poly.pdbx_seq_one_letter_code
_entity_poly.pdbx_strand_id
1 'polypeptide(L)'
;AISELSRTMQRFCTLLRRSYQLQIKLVFPWCEPSETLYLISRRHPLFLWLGIIPISILTLASFVGLLSLVFRVNTGASLVLVLAFLVLAIGGLITAWAAMEWSNDYFILTRDRVLMQRLVVGFYDSRAETPMSAILSTGMDATFFGRVFGFGAVTARAYTGDLRLKQLPDPDLVQAFLEHRRRSQQTEQRREEQAAMHSMLQHRLQPGQTRPLQSTPARGEQGVRINYYTGTFSDWLARLFGLRTEKEGAVIYRTHWWILVKKTFLSGLFLLLVLGVALASFVGAIKVASSLVYALAIILAVIGGVWWLYNYFDWHNDIYIISGDQLEDINRRPLGSEEKRTAPVKNIQTVEYKRNGIISLILNFGTVRIQIGNEELTFDNVYKPSVVQIEIFNHLHQFNEQSKKLEQKRMVDWISTYDGIRRGESQGTNGDNLPKKG
;
A
#
# COMPACT_ATOMS: atom_id res chain seq x y z
N ALA A 1 45.69 18.52 -15.30
CA ALA A 1 45.60 17.19 -14.65
C ALA A 1 44.54 17.15 -13.56
N ILE A 2 44.51 18.10 -12.61
CA ILE A 2 43.52 18.11 -11.48
C ILE A 2 42.09 18.36 -12.00
N SER A 3 41.90 19.19 -13.02
CA SER A 3 40.58 19.47 -13.59
C SER A 3 40.03 18.31 -14.44
N GLU A 4 40.87 17.49 -15.03
CA GLU A 4 40.47 16.27 -15.75
C GLU A 4 40.10 15.13 -14.79
N LEU A 5 40.86 14.99 -13.69
CA LEU A 5 40.51 14.01 -12.63
C LEU A 5 39.12 14.31 -12.00
N SER A 6 38.84 15.60 -11.78
CA SER A 6 37.53 16.05 -11.25
C SER A 6 36.40 15.72 -12.24
N ARG A 7 36.58 15.95 -13.54
CA ARG A 7 35.61 15.62 -14.59
C ARG A 7 35.39 14.11 -14.73
N THR A 8 36.47 13.33 -14.64
CA THR A 8 36.40 11.86 -14.70
C THR A 8 35.70 11.27 -13.48
N MET A 9 36.00 11.79 -12.29
CA MET A 9 35.28 11.43 -11.07
C MET A 9 33.79 11.80 -11.13
N GLN A 10 33.45 12.99 -11.61
CA GLN A 10 32.06 13.39 -11.82
C GLN A 10 31.34 12.48 -12.81
N ARG A 11 31.99 12.12 -13.95
CA ARG A 11 31.40 11.16 -14.90
C ARG A 11 31.24 9.77 -14.31
N PHE A 12 32.21 9.31 -13.53
CA PHE A 12 32.13 8.02 -12.84
C PHE A 12 31.01 8.00 -11.77
N CYS A 13 30.88 9.06 -10.99
CA CYS A 13 29.76 9.21 -10.05
C CYS A 13 28.40 9.29 -10.75
N THR A 14 28.30 9.95 -11.90
CA THR A 14 27.04 10.00 -12.67
C THR A 14 26.72 8.66 -13.32
N LEU A 15 27.70 7.90 -13.78
CA LEU A 15 27.52 6.55 -14.33
C LEU A 15 27.11 5.56 -13.23
N LEU A 16 27.76 5.60 -12.06
CA LEU A 16 27.38 4.80 -10.90
C LEU A 16 25.96 5.15 -10.44
N ARG A 17 25.62 6.43 -10.37
CA ARG A 17 24.27 6.89 -10.02
C ARG A 17 23.24 6.40 -11.03
N ARG A 18 23.55 6.35 -12.30
CA ARG A 18 22.66 5.88 -13.38
C ARG A 18 22.50 4.35 -13.37
N SER A 19 23.56 3.60 -13.13
CA SER A 19 23.49 2.14 -12.98
C SER A 19 22.76 1.73 -11.69
N TYR A 20 22.97 2.46 -10.60
CA TYR A 20 22.27 2.26 -9.34
C TYR A 20 20.76 2.58 -9.47
N GLN A 21 20.39 3.64 -10.17
CA GLN A 21 19.00 3.97 -10.48
C GLN A 21 18.33 2.93 -11.38
N LEU A 22 19.04 2.34 -12.35
CA LEU A 22 18.54 1.24 -13.17
C LEU A 22 18.34 -0.04 -12.37
N GLN A 23 19.26 -0.39 -11.46
CA GLN A 23 19.11 -1.52 -10.56
C GLN A 23 17.94 -1.33 -9.59
N ILE A 24 17.76 -0.12 -9.04
CA ILE A 24 16.63 0.21 -8.18
C ILE A 24 15.31 0.05 -8.93
N LYS A 25 15.22 0.50 -10.18
CA LYS A 25 14.01 0.40 -10.99
C LYS A 25 13.64 -1.04 -11.36
N LEU A 26 14.64 -1.93 -11.48
CA LEU A 26 14.43 -3.37 -11.68
C LEU A 26 13.94 -4.07 -10.40
N VAL A 27 14.43 -3.65 -9.23
CA VAL A 27 14.08 -4.25 -7.94
C VAL A 27 12.82 -3.62 -7.36
N PHE A 28 12.63 -2.30 -7.56
CA PHE A 28 11.50 -1.53 -7.03
C PHE A 28 10.78 -0.77 -8.15
N PRO A 29 9.98 -1.45 -9.00
CA PRO A 29 9.32 -0.84 -10.16
C PRO A 29 8.30 0.25 -9.79
N TRP A 30 7.88 0.30 -8.53
CA TRP A 30 6.94 1.28 -7.97
C TRP A 30 7.62 2.59 -7.50
N CYS A 31 8.95 2.62 -7.42
CA CYS A 31 9.68 3.84 -7.04
C CYS A 31 9.69 4.82 -8.20
N GLU A 32 9.29 6.07 -7.91
CA GLU A 32 9.32 7.12 -8.93
C GLU A 32 10.77 7.46 -9.36
N PRO A 33 11.00 7.76 -10.64
CA PRO A 33 12.32 8.14 -11.13
C PRO A 33 12.87 9.43 -10.48
N SER A 34 11.95 10.28 -9.98
CA SER A 34 12.25 11.54 -9.29
C SER A 34 12.47 11.37 -7.79
N GLU A 35 12.07 10.24 -7.21
CA GLU A 35 12.16 9.97 -5.78
C GLU A 35 13.60 9.63 -5.37
N THR A 36 14.13 10.40 -4.44
CA THR A 36 15.49 10.16 -3.91
C THR A 36 15.41 9.14 -2.78
N LEU A 37 16.09 8.03 -2.95
CA LEU A 37 16.29 7.01 -1.93
C LEU A 37 17.46 7.40 -1.04
N TYR A 38 17.23 7.43 0.27
CA TYR A 38 18.26 7.77 1.24
C TYR A 38 18.87 6.54 1.92
N LEU A 39 18.01 5.56 2.25
CA LEU A 39 18.44 4.36 2.96
C LEU A 39 17.62 3.18 2.48
N ILE A 40 18.32 2.08 2.17
CA ILE A 40 17.74 0.76 1.96
C ILE A 40 18.38 -0.17 2.96
N SER A 41 17.60 -0.75 3.86
CA SER A 41 18.08 -1.70 4.85
C SER A 41 17.31 -3.01 4.72
N ARG A 42 17.94 -4.12 5.11
CA ARG A 42 17.35 -5.45 5.18
C ARG A 42 17.35 -5.92 6.63
N ARG A 43 16.69 -7.02 6.90
CA ARG A 43 16.82 -7.71 8.19
C ARG A 43 18.27 -8.10 8.46
N HIS A 44 18.66 -8.06 9.73
CA HIS A 44 20.01 -8.44 10.14
C HIS A 44 20.34 -9.89 9.74
N PRO A 45 21.54 -10.19 9.19
CA PRO A 45 21.88 -11.51 8.63
C PRO A 45 21.87 -12.64 9.67
N LEU A 46 21.96 -12.33 10.96
CA LEU A 46 21.81 -13.30 12.03
C LEU A 46 20.48 -14.07 11.94
N PHE A 47 19.40 -13.40 11.53
CA PHE A 47 18.09 -14.04 11.39
C PHE A 47 18.02 -14.96 10.17
N LEU A 48 18.82 -14.72 9.13
CA LEU A 48 19.03 -15.67 8.04
C LEU A 48 19.64 -16.97 8.58
N TRP A 49 20.75 -16.84 9.32
CA TRP A 49 21.45 -18.01 9.86
C TRP A 49 20.61 -18.78 10.88
N LEU A 50 19.88 -18.08 11.76
CA LEU A 50 18.94 -18.71 12.69
C LEU A 50 17.81 -19.47 11.98
N GLY A 51 17.39 -19.03 10.80
CA GLY A 51 16.40 -19.74 9.98
C GLY A 51 16.99 -20.95 9.25
N ILE A 52 18.18 -20.81 8.67
CA ILE A 52 18.80 -21.82 7.80
C ILE A 52 19.49 -22.95 8.58
N ILE A 53 20.25 -22.62 9.63
CA ILE A 53 21.08 -23.59 10.34
C ILE A 53 20.28 -24.76 10.93
N PRO A 54 19.17 -24.57 11.66
CA PRO A 54 18.40 -25.68 12.23
C PRO A 54 17.86 -26.61 11.14
N ILE A 55 17.34 -26.04 10.06
CA ILE A 55 16.81 -26.79 8.93
C ILE A 55 17.90 -27.60 8.25
N SER A 56 19.05 -26.99 7.99
CA SER A 56 20.18 -27.64 7.34
C SER A 56 20.77 -28.77 8.21
N ILE A 57 20.89 -28.55 9.53
CA ILE A 57 21.36 -29.59 10.46
C ILE A 57 20.38 -30.77 10.48
N LEU A 58 19.06 -30.51 10.59
CA LEU A 58 18.05 -31.56 10.63
C LEU A 58 18.03 -32.34 9.32
N THR A 59 18.12 -31.66 8.19
CA THR A 59 18.16 -32.29 6.86
C THR A 59 19.40 -33.17 6.71
N LEU A 60 20.56 -32.64 7.10
CA LEU A 60 21.82 -33.40 7.01
C LEU A 60 21.81 -34.61 7.95
N ALA A 61 21.34 -34.44 9.18
CA ALA A 61 21.24 -35.54 10.16
C ALA A 61 20.28 -36.64 9.66
N SER A 62 19.12 -36.25 9.10
CA SER A 62 18.16 -37.18 8.52
C SER A 62 18.74 -37.92 7.30
N PHE A 63 19.45 -37.21 6.43
CA PHE A 63 20.13 -37.78 5.27
C PHE A 63 21.18 -38.80 5.67
N VAL A 64 22.08 -38.45 6.62
CA VAL A 64 23.11 -39.33 7.14
C VAL A 64 22.51 -40.55 7.86
N GLY A 65 21.42 -40.33 8.63
CA GLY A 65 20.68 -41.40 9.28
C GLY A 65 20.10 -42.41 8.29
N LEU A 66 19.43 -41.93 7.25
CA LEU A 66 18.89 -42.79 6.17
C LEU A 66 20.02 -43.47 5.41
N LEU A 67 21.11 -42.80 5.11
CA LEU A 67 22.26 -43.40 4.44
C LEU A 67 22.90 -44.51 5.29
N SER A 68 22.97 -44.37 6.62
CA SER A 68 23.46 -45.43 7.52
C SER A 68 22.55 -46.66 7.53
N LEU A 69 21.24 -46.50 7.30
CA LEU A 69 20.29 -47.59 7.18
C LEU A 69 20.50 -48.41 5.90
N VAL A 70 20.97 -47.82 4.79
CA VAL A 70 21.30 -48.50 3.55
C VAL A 70 22.30 -49.62 3.76
N PHE A 71 23.31 -49.40 4.64
CA PHE A 71 24.33 -50.38 4.99
C PHE A 71 23.83 -51.51 5.92
N ARG A 72 22.65 -51.34 6.54
CA ARG A 72 22.07 -52.33 7.45
C ARG A 72 20.96 -53.17 6.83
N VAL A 73 20.34 -52.69 5.73
CA VAL A 73 19.18 -53.30 5.11
C VAL A 73 19.60 -53.97 3.80
N ASN A 74 19.53 -55.33 3.74
CA ASN A 74 19.87 -56.09 2.54
C ASN A 74 18.82 -56.01 1.44
N THR A 75 17.53 -55.86 1.79
CA THR A 75 16.41 -55.75 0.85
C THR A 75 15.76 -54.37 0.99
N GLY A 76 15.63 -53.64 -0.12
CA GLY A 76 15.03 -52.28 -0.13
C GLY A 76 16.02 -51.13 -0.02
N ALA A 77 17.33 -51.36 -0.12
CA ALA A 77 18.37 -50.34 -0.10
C ALA A 77 18.15 -49.22 -1.12
N SER A 78 17.65 -49.53 -2.30
CA SER A 78 17.31 -48.58 -3.35
C SER A 78 16.20 -47.60 -2.93
N LEU A 79 15.18 -48.08 -2.23
CA LEU A 79 14.09 -47.25 -1.73
C LEU A 79 14.56 -46.31 -0.64
N VAL A 80 15.44 -46.77 0.28
CA VAL A 80 16.04 -45.93 1.33
C VAL A 80 16.93 -44.86 0.72
N LEU A 81 17.69 -45.17 -0.34
CA LEU A 81 18.48 -44.18 -1.07
C LEU A 81 17.59 -43.11 -1.70
N VAL A 82 16.50 -43.51 -2.39
CA VAL A 82 15.55 -42.55 -2.96
C VAL A 82 14.96 -41.64 -1.88
N LEU A 83 14.57 -42.19 -0.72
CA LEU A 83 14.08 -41.42 0.41
C LEU A 83 15.14 -40.48 0.95
N ALA A 84 16.41 -40.89 1.07
CA ALA A 84 17.50 -40.04 1.52
C ALA A 84 17.71 -38.82 0.61
N PHE A 85 17.75 -39.05 -0.72
CA PHE A 85 17.84 -37.96 -1.69
C PHE A 85 16.61 -37.07 -1.71
N LEU A 86 15.42 -37.61 -1.50
CA LEU A 86 14.16 -36.87 -1.40
C LEU A 86 14.19 -35.92 -0.18
N VAL A 87 14.65 -36.41 0.97
CA VAL A 87 14.83 -35.59 2.19
C VAL A 87 15.83 -34.46 1.94
N LEU A 88 16.96 -34.78 1.28
CA LEU A 88 17.95 -33.75 0.93
C LEU A 88 17.39 -32.68 -0.01
N ALA A 89 16.64 -33.11 -1.04
CA ALA A 89 16.00 -32.20 -1.99
C ALA A 89 14.95 -31.29 -1.33
N ILE A 90 14.07 -31.88 -0.50
CA ILE A 90 13.03 -31.12 0.24
C ILE A 90 13.70 -30.15 1.24
N GLY A 91 14.66 -30.60 2.01
CA GLY A 91 15.40 -29.74 2.95
C GLY A 91 16.16 -28.62 2.25
N GLY A 92 16.77 -28.90 1.10
CA GLY A 92 17.41 -27.90 0.25
C GLY A 92 16.42 -26.87 -0.26
N LEU A 93 15.23 -27.29 -0.70
CA LEU A 93 14.15 -26.39 -1.12
C LEU A 93 13.66 -25.50 0.02
N ILE A 94 13.46 -26.07 1.23
CA ILE A 94 13.03 -25.30 2.41
C ILE A 94 14.11 -24.28 2.81
N THR A 95 15.39 -24.68 2.77
CA THR A 95 16.52 -23.79 3.05
C THR A 95 16.62 -22.65 2.03
N ALA A 96 16.49 -22.96 0.74
CA ALA A 96 16.47 -21.97 -0.33
C ALA A 96 15.27 -21.01 -0.19
N TRP A 97 14.11 -21.54 0.18
CA TRP A 97 12.91 -20.76 0.48
C TRP A 97 13.15 -19.77 1.64
N ALA A 98 13.70 -20.24 2.77
CA ALA A 98 14.00 -19.39 3.93
C ALA A 98 15.01 -18.28 3.59
N ALA A 99 16.03 -18.58 2.76
CA ALA A 99 16.98 -17.59 2.26
C ALA A 99 16.30 -16.55 1.36
N MET A 100 15.39 -16.98 0.51
CA MET A 100 14.64 -16.12 -0.40
C MET A 100 13.65 -15.22 0.36
N GLU A 101 12.96 -15.74 1.38
CA GLU A 101 12.10 -14.95 2.27
C GLU A 101 12.90 -13.84 2.96
N TRP A 102 14.05 -14.18 3.56
CA TRP A 102 14.90 -13.19 4.22
C TRP A 102 15.39 -12.12 3.24
N SER A 103 15.71 -12.48 1.99
CA SER A 103 16.25 -11.55 0.99
C SER A 103 15.22 -10.54 0.50
N ASN A 104 13.92 -10.81 0.68
CA ASN A 104 12.82 -10.00 0.15
C ASN A 104 12.20 -9.05 1.17
N ASP A 105 12.70 -9.01 2.40
CA ASP A 105 12.26 -8.05 3.42
C ASP A 105 13.13 -6.79 3.35
N TYR A 106 12.53 -5.67 2.94
CA TYR A 106 13.21 -4.39 2.79
C TYR A 106 12.57 -3.32 3.66
N PHE A 107 13.43 -2.49 4.23
CA PHE A 107 13.11 -1.19 4.75
C PHE A 107 13.71 -0.12 3.83
N ILE A 108 12.89 0.84 3.43
CA ILE A 108 13.28 1.87 2.48
C ILE A 108 12.87 3.23 3.03
N LEU A 109 13.83 4.13 3.10
CA LEU A 109 13.61 5.51 3.45
C LEU A 109 13.82 6.38 2.22
N THR A 110 12.77 7.09 1.84
CA THR A 110 12.80 8.05 0.74
C THR A 110 12.75 9.48 1.27
N ARG A 111 12.68 10.46 0.37
CA ARG A 111 12.55 11.86 0.73
C ARG A 111 11.26 12.13 1.50
N ASP A 112 10.15 11.55 1.05
CA ASP A 112 8.80 11.97 1.45
C ASP A 112 8.06 10.93 2.28
N ARG A 113 8.56 9.67 2.30
CA ARG A 113 7.89 8.55 2.97
C ARG A 113 8.86 7.49 3.47
N VAL A 114 8.37 6.72 4.44
CA VAL A 114 9.01 5.52 4.98
C VAL A 114 8.22 4.32 4.50
N LEU A 115 8.91 3.31 3.98
CA LEU A 115 8.30 2.10 3.44
C LEU A 115 8.87 0.86 4.11
N MET A 116 7.99 -0.09 4.36
CA MET A 116 8.35 -1.45 4.77
C MET A 116 7.72 -2.43 3.79
N GLN A 117 8.54 -3.18 3.09
CA GLN A 117 8.07 -4.23 2.17
C GLN A 117 8.45 -5.59 2.73
N ARG A 118 7.49 -6.51 2.73
CA ARG A 118 7.69 -7.91 3.09
C ARG A 118 7.08 -8.80 2.02
N LEU A 119 7.90 -9.65 1.42
CA LEU A 119 7.46 -10.58 0.39
C LEU A 119 7.87 -12.01 0.78
N VAL A 120 6.88 -12.85 1.09
CA VAL A 120 7.06 -14.31 1.21
C VAL A 120 6.62 -14.93 -0.11
N VAL A 121 7.58 -15.42 -0.88
CA VAL A 121 7.33 -15.89 -2.25
C VAL A 121 6.24 -16.94 -2.28
N GLY A 122 5.19 -16.71 -3.07
CA GLY A 122 4.05 -17.60 -3.24
C GLY A 122 2.96 -17.53 -2.17
N PHE A 123 3.17 -16.87 -1.01
CA PHE A 123 2.19 -16.88 0.08
C PHE A 123 1.74 -15.50 0.53
N TYR A 124 2.64 -14.51 0.54
CA TYR A 124 2.37 -13.24 1.18
C TYR A 124 3.14 -12.11 0.53
N ASP A 125 2.47 -11.00 0.27
CA ASP A 125 3.10 -9.74 -0.16
C ASP A 125 2.41 -8.60 0.58
N SER A 126 3.22 -7.79 1.26
CA SER A 126 2.74 -6.64 2.03
C SER A 126 3.70 -5.49 1.89
N ARG A 127 3.15 -4.30 1.71
CA ARG A 127 3.89 -3.05 1.75
C ARG A 127 3.12 -2.04 2.59
N ALA A 128 3.77 -1.58 3.65
CA ALA A 128 3.29 -0.50 4.49
C ALA A 128 4.06 0.78 4.18
N GLU A 129 3.36 1.88 4.00
CA GLU A 129 3.91 3.19 3.71
C GLU A 129 3.38 4.21 4.70
N THR A 130 4.27 5.07 5.20
CA THR A 130 3.92 6.17 6.10
C THR A 130 4.58 7.45 5.59
N PRO A 131 3.82 8.52 5.31
CA PRO A 131 4.39 9.81 4.93
C PRO A 131 5.31 10.33 6.06
N MET A 132 6.42 10.95 5.69
CA MET A 132 7.35 11.52 6.68
C MET A 132 6.68 12.61 7.53
N SER A 133 5.73 13.35 6.95
CA SER A 133 4.93 14.37 7.64
C SER A 133 4.01 13.81 8.73
N ALA A 134 3.62 12.54 8.66
CA ALA A 134 2.78 11.88 9.67
C ALA A 134 3.59 11.38 10.86
N ILE A 135 4.93 11.29 10.75
CA ILE A 135 5.79 10.78 11.82
C ILE A 135 6.01 11.86 12.89
N LEU A 136 5.53 11.55 14.10
CA LEU A 136 5.65 12.42 15.27
C LEU A 136 6.96 12.24 16.01
N SER A 137 7.30 10.97 16.25
CA SER A 137 8.51 10.61 16.99
C SER A 137 9.09 9.30 16.47
N THR A 138 10.35 9.11 16.74
CA THR A 138 11.05 7.86 16.44
C THR A 138 11.53 7.24 17.74
N GLY A 139 11.38 5.95 17.88
CA GLY A 139 11.88 5.17 19.01
C GLY A 139 12.80 4.07 18.54
N MET A 140 13.67 3.60 19.43
CA MET A 140 14.52 2.45 19.21
C MET A 140 14.37 1.49 20.38
N ASP A 141 14.23 0.21 20.06
CA ASP A 141 14.22 -0.88 21.03
C ASP A 141 15.28 -1.92 20.66
N ALA A 142 16.24 -2.15 21.55
CA ALA A 142 17.23 -3.21 21.37
C ALA A 142 17.25 -4.13 22.59
N THR A 143 17.10 -5.42 22.35
CA THR A 143 17.26 -6.44 23.39
C THR A 143 18.74 -6.57 23.80
N PHE A 144 19.04 -7.30 24.90
CA PHE A 144 20.42 -7.58 25.29
C PHE A 144 21.22 -8.18 24.13
N PHE A 145 20.71 -9.24 23.51
CA PHE A 145 21.34 -9.86 22.34
C PHE A 145 21.42 -8.91 21.15
N GLY A 146 20.39 -8.06 20.98
CA GLY A 146 20.37 -7.02 19.94
C GLY A 146 21.54 -6.06 20.08
N ARG A 147 21.86 -5.62 21.29
CA ARG A 147 23.01 -4.74 21.56
C ARG A 147 24.36 -5.43 21.34
N VAL A 148 24.47 -6.72 21.69
CA VAL A 148 25.71 -7.50 21.49
C VAL A 148 25.97 -7.76 20.00
N PHE A 149 24.94 -8.07 19.23
CA PHE A 149 25.04 -8.44 17.80
C PHE A 149 24.73 -7.29 16.85
N GLY A 150 24.43 -6.09 17.35
CA GLY A 150 24.20 -4.91 16.52
C GLY A 150 22.84 -4.91 15.78
N PHE A 151 21.78 -5.49 16.37
CA PHE A 151 20.44 -5.45 15.78
C PHE A 151 19.38 -4.94 16.75
N GLY A 152 18.31 -4.35 16.21
CA GLY A 152 17.20 -3.86 17.02
C GLY A 152 15.95 -3.56 16.20
N ALA A 153 14.99 -2.92 16.84
CA ALA A 153 13.78 -2.42 16.21
C ALA A 153 13.78 -0.89 16.24
N VAL A 154 13.41 -0.29 15.13
CA VAL A 154 13.13 1.15 15.05
C VAL A 154 11.64 1.33 14.87
N THR A 155 11.03 2.18 15.68
CA THR A 155 9.60 2.46 15.65
C THR A 155 9.40 3.90 15.19
N ALA A 156 8.76 4.10 14.05
CA ALA A 156 8.27 5.40 13.61
C ALA A 156 6.82 5.54 14.10
N ARG A 157 6.62 6.44 15.08
CA ARG A 157 5.31 6.66 15.70
C ARG A 157 4.56 7.75 14.95
N ALA A 158 3.37 7.45 14.49
CA ALA A 158 2.39 8.39 14.01
C ALA A 158 1.31 8.61 15.09
N TYR A 159 0.35 9.52 14.86
CA TYR A 159 -0.68 9.86 15.86
C TYR A 159 -1.45 8.66 16.41
N THR A 160 -1.58 7.58 15.66
CA THR A 160 -2.45 6.46 16.00
C THR A 160 -1.94 5.10 15.53
N GLY A 161 -0.73 5.04 15.04
CA GLY A 161 -0.13 3.78 14.64
C GLY A 161 1.37 3.84 14.62
N ASP A 162 1.98 2.73 14.97
CA ASP A 162 3.42 2.57 14.99
C ASP A 162 3.86 1.74 13.79
N LEU A 163 4.66 2.33 12.90
CA LEU A 163 5.41 1.54 11.92
C LEU A 163 6.65 0.97 12.61
N ARG A 164 6.56 -0.30 13.00
CA ARG A 164 7.63 -0.99 13.72
C ARG A 164 8.52 -1.80 12.78
N LEU A 165 9.74 -1.35 12.61
CA LEU A 165 10.78 -1.93 11.78
C LEU A 165 11.62 -2.86 12.66
N LYS A 166 11.37 -4.17 12.56
CA LYS A 166 12.02 -5.17 13.44
C LYS A 166 13.30 -5.71 12.82
N GLN A 167 14.27 -6.06 13.67
CA GLN A 167 15.47 -6.82 13.29
C GLN A 167 16.39 -6.07 12.30
N LEU A 168 16.44 -4.74 12.39
CA LEU A 168 17.34 -3.93 11.58
C LEU A 168 18.77 -4.01 12.09
N PRO A 169 19.77 -4.01 11.20
CA PRO A 169 21.15 -3.76 11.57
C PRO A 169 21.32 -2.30 11.97
N ASP A 170 22.22 -2.03 12.91
CA ASP A 170 22.58 -0.69 13.38
C ASP A 170 21.36 0.23 13.63
N PRO A 171 20.45 -0.15 14.55
CA PRO A 171 19.19 0.57 14.75
C PRO A 171 19.40 2.04 15.19
N ASP A 172 20.50 2.33 15.89
CA ASP A 172 20.88 3.69 16.29
C ASP A 172 21.11 4.59 15.08
N LEU A 173 21.83 4.07 14.08
CA LEU A 173 22.12 4.80 12.85
C LEU A 173 20.84 5.03 12.04
N VAL A 174 19.99 4.02 11.93
CA VAL A 174 18.70 4.12 11.23
C VAL A 174 17.79 5.14 11.92
N GLN A 175 17.70 5.11 13.26
CA GLN A 175 16.92 6.08 14.03
C GLN A 175 17.46 7.50 13.86
N ALA A 176 18.77 7.70 14.02
CA ALA A 176 19.39 9.02 13.87
C ALA A 176 19.15 9.60 12.48
N PHE A 177 19.25 8.76 11.45
CA PHE A 177 19.01 9.16 10.07
C PHE A 177 17.54 9.53 9.82
N LEU A 178 16.60 8.73 10.33
CA LEU A 178 15.18 8.99 10.25
C LEU A 178 14.81 10.31 10.96
N GLU A 179 15.35 10.53 12.17
CA GLU A 179 15.13 11.76 12.94
C GLU A 179 15.74 12.97 12.27
N HIS A 180 16.96 12.85 11.74
CA HIS A 180 17.58 13.94 10.97
C HIS A 180 16.73 14.31 9.75
N ARG A 181 16.23 13.32 9.02
CA ARG A 181 15.41 13.56 7.83
C ARG A 181 14.07 14.20 8.18
N ARG A 182 13.40 13.72 9.23
CA ARG A 182 12.17 14.32 9.76
C ARG A 182 12.36 15.81 10.09
N ARG A 183 13.43 16.15 10.81
CA ARG A 183 13.75 17.54 11.15
C ARG A 183 14.07 18.40 9.92
N SER A 184 14.85 17.85 9.00
CA SER A 184 15.19 18.57 7.75
C SER A 184 13.94 18.88 6.93
N GLN A 185 13.02 17.91 6.79
CA GLN A 185 11.78 18.13 6.07
C GLN A 185 10.88 19.17 6.75
N GLN A 186 10.75 19.15 8.07
CA GLN A 186 10.01 20.17 8.80
C GLN A 186 10.61 21.56 8.59
N THR A 187 11.95 21.66 8.55
CA THR A 187 12.64 22.93 8.31
C THR A 187 12.46 23.41 6.87
N GLU A 188 12.56 22.50 5.89
CA GLU A 188 12.29 22.79 4.47
C GLU A 188 10.86 23.31 4.29
N GLN A 189 9.87 22.61 4.85
CA GLN A 189 8.45 23.03 4.79
C GLN A 189 8.22 24.43 5.39
N ARG A 190 8.78 24.70 6.57
CA ARG A 190 8.68 26.02 7.20
C ARG A 190 9.30 27.12 6.34
N ARG A 191 10.44 26.86 5.70
CA ARG A 191 11.09 27.82 4.80
C ARG A 191 10.26 28.08 3.54
N GLU A 192 9.69 27.03 2.96
CA GLU A 192 8.81 27.14 1.80
C GLU A 192 7.53 27.93 2.14
N GLU A 193 6.91 27.64 3.29
CA GLU A 193 5.74 28.37 3.79
C GLU A 193 6.06 29.86 4.03
N GLN A 194 7.19 30.16 4.66
CA GLN A 194 7.65 31.54 4.87
C GLN A 194 7.92 32.27 3.56
N ALA A 195 8.61 31.62 2.60
CA ALA A 195 8.90 32.19 1.31
C ALA A 195 7.62 32.44 0.49
N ALA A 196 6.68 31.48 0.50
CA ALA A 196 5.38 31.61 -0.16
C ALA A 196 4.57 32.76 0.45
N MET A 197 4.51 32.84 1.78
CA MET A 197 3.82 33.93 2.48
C MET A 197 4.46 35.29 2.17
N HIS A 198 5.78 35.38 2.23
CA HIS A 198 6.51 36.61 1.91
C HIS A 198 6.24 37.09 0.47
N SER A 199 6.25 36.15 -0.50
CA SER A 199 5.96 36.48 -1.90
C SER A 199 4.52 36.97 -2.10
N MET A 200 3.54 36.34 -1.43
CA MET A 200 2.14 36.77 -1.49
C MET A 200 1.91 38.14 -0.86
N LEU A 201 2.55 38.45 0.27
CA LEU A 201 2.50 39.74 0.92
C LEU A 201 3.14 40.84 0.07
N GLN A 202 4.32 40.59 -0.53
CA GLN A 202 4.96 41.51 -1.46
C GLN A 202 4.07 41.85 -2.64
N HIS A 203 3.43 40.82 -3.25
CA HIS A 203 2.53 41.05 -4.38
C HIS A 203 1.31 41.90 -4.03
N ARG A 204 0.79 41.79 -2.81
CA ARG A 204 -0.34 42.62 -2.35
C ARG A 204 0.04 44.01 -1.88
N LEU A 205 1.20 44.16 -1.23
CA LEU A 205 1.63 45.46 -0.68
C LEU A 205 2.27 46.36 -1.74
N GLN A 206 2.78 45.79 -2.85
CA GLN A 206 3.42 46.55 -3.95
C GLN A 206 2.86 46.08 -5.31
N PRO A 207 1.63 46.44 -5.66
CA PRO A 207 0.99 45.99 -6.91
C PRO A 207 1.66 46.51 -8.20
N GLY A 208 2.66 47.40 -8.12
CA GLY A 208 3.34 47.99 -9.28
C GLY A 208 4.72 47.40 -9.62
N GLN A 209 5.29 46.51 -8.83
CA GLN A 209 6.56 45.84 -9.09
C GLN A 209 6.35 44.33 -9.36
N THR A 210 5.62 44.01 -10.40
CA THR A 210 5.47 42.63 -10.83
C THR A 210 6.74 42.13 -11.53
N ARG A 211 7.69 41.60 -10.76
CA ARG A 211 8.48 40.48 -11.31
C ARG A 211 7.51 39.30 -11.42
N PRO A 212 7.33 38.70 -12.61
CA PRO A 212 6.53 37.49 -12.70
C PRO A 212 7.05 36.51 -11.66
N LEU A 213 6.21 36.07 -10.76
CA LEU A 213 6.49 34.89 -9.94
C LEU A 213 6.91 33.81 -10.95
N GLN A 214 8.22 33.60 -11.10
CA GLN A 214 8.68 32.31 -11.57
C GLN A 214 8.17 31.32 -10.52
N SER A 215 6.94 30.87 -10.74
CA SER A 215 6.48 29.65 -10.15
C SER A 215 7.51 28.63 -10.58
N THR A 216 8.49 28.35 -9.71
CA THR A 216 9.23 27.11 -9.81
C THR A 216 8.13 26.07 -9.96
N PRO A 217 8.01 25.39 -11.08
CA PRO A 217 6.92 24.45 -11.26
C PRO A 217 6.97 23.55 -10.05
N ALA A 218 5.89 23.56 -9.28
CA ALA A 218 5.75 22.70 -8.14
C ALA A 218 6.06 21.30 -8.68
N ARG A 219 7.16 20.72 -8.23
CA ARG A 219 7.77 19.48 -8.73
C ARG A 219 6.86 18.26 -8.56
N GLY A 220 5.56 18.49 -8.36
CA GLY A 220 4.50 17.55 -8.06
C GLY A 220 3.25 17.62 -8.93
N GLU A 221 3.15 18.50 -9.95
CA GLU A 221 1.93 18.56 -10.77
C GLU A 221 1.76 17.41 -11.77
N GLN A 222 2.77 16.56 -11.94
CA GLN A 222 2.60 15.31 -12.67
C GLN A 222 2.30 14.20 -11.66
N GLY A 223 1.05 14.14 -11.18
CA GLY A 223 0.53 12.92 -10.58
C GLY A 223 0.86 11.77 -11.52
N VAL A 224 1.53 10.74 -11.02
CA VAL A 224 1.90 9.56 -11.81
C VAL A 224 0.63 9.06 -12.48
N ARG A 225 0.53 9.22 -13.80
CA ARG A 225 -0.54 8.59 -14.59
C ARG A 225 -0.30 7.09 -14.53
N ILE A 226 -0.91 6.45 -13.54
CA ILE A 226 -0.82 5.02 -13.37
C ILE A 226 -1.73 4.40 -14.42
N ASN A 227 -1.15 3.69 -15.38
CA ASN A 227 -1.91 2.82 -16.25
C ASN A 227 -2.42 1.63 -15.41
N TYR A 228 -3.64 1.78 -14.86
CA TYR A 228 -4.27 0.74 -14.06
C TYR A 228 -4.43 -0.58 -14.83
N TYR A 229 -4.70 -0.48 -16.12
CA TYR A 229 -4.87 -1.62 -17.01
C TYR A 229 -3.67 -1.75 -17.95
N THR A 230 -2.95 -2.86 -17.87
CA THR A 230 -1.75 -3.18 -18.67
C THR A 230 -2.01 -4.12 -19.84
N GLY A 231 -3.30 -4.48 -20.09
CA GLY A 231 -3.71 -5.31 -21.23
C GLY A 231 -3.64 -6.81 -20.99
N THR A 232 -3.48 -7.27 -19.77
CA THR A 232 -3.51 -8.69 -19.40
C THR A 232 -4.94 -9.25 -19.41
N PHE A 233 -5.09 -10.59 -19.47
CA PHE A 233 -6.40 -11.25 -19.37
C PHE A 233 -7.14 -10.89 -18.07
N SER A 234 -6.41 -10.76 -16.96
CA SER A 234 -6.96 -10.30 -15.69
C SER A 234 -7.47 -8.85 -15.76
N ASP A 235 -6.83 -8.00 -16.56
CA ASP A 235 -7.30 -6.62 -16.80
C ASP A 235 -8.58 -6.58 -17.62
N TRP A 236 -8.72 -7.50 -18.60
CA TRP A 236 -9.94 -7.63 -19.37
C TRP A 236 -11.12 -8.02 -18.47
N LEU A 237 -10.93 -9.04 -17.60
CA LEU A 237 -11.93 -9.43 -16.60
C LEU A 237 -12.24 -8.27 -15.63
N ALA A 238 -11.23 -7.56 -15.17
CA ALA A 238 -11.40 -6.43 -14.28
C ALA A 238 -12.27 -5.32 -14.90
N ARG A 239 -12.14 -5.06 -16.19
CA ARG A 239 -13.02 -4.12 -16.93
C ARG A 239 -14.43 -4.67 -17.09
N LEU A 240 -14.58 -5.95 -17.42
CA LEU A 240 -15.86 -6.61 -17.58
C LEU A 240 -16.72 -6.51 -16.31
N PHE A 241 -16.09 -6.73 -15.15
CA PHE A 241 -16.76 -6.64 -13.84
C PHE A 241 -16.78 -5.23 -13.25
N GLY A 242 -16.20 -4.23 -13.94
CA GLY A 242 -16.20 -2.84 -13.49
C GLY A 242 -15.49 -2.65 -12.14
N LEU A 243 -14.36 -3.37 -11.91
CA LEU A 243 -13.64 -3.36 -10.62
C LEU A 243 -13.03 -2.00 -10.27
N ARG A 244 -12.81 -1.14 -11.26
CA ARG A 244 -12.42 0.26 -11.11
C ARG A 244 -13.21 1.11 -12.10
N THR A 245 -13.89 2.12 -11.60
CA THR A 245 -14.64 3.08 -12.40
C THR A 245 -14.31 4.49 -11.91
N GLU A 246 -14.08 5.41 -12.82
CA GLU A 246 -13.84 6.82 -12.51
C GLU A 246 -15.08 7.61 -12.93
N LYS A 247 -15.68 8.34 -11.99
CA LYS A 247 -16.87 9.18 -12.21
C LYS A 247 -16.70 10.50 -11.47
N GLU A 248 -16.85 11.61 -12.16
CA GLU A 248 -16.89 12.96 -11.59
C GLU A 248 -15.72 13.28 -10.64
N GLY A 249 -14.51 12.77 -10.96
CA GLY A 249 -13.32 12.97 -10.14
C GLY A 249 -13.20 12.06 -8.91
N ALA A 250 -14.15 11.14 -8.70
CA ALA A 250 -14.07 10.09 -7.71
C ALA A 250 -13.70 8.76 -8.37
N VAL A 251 -12.84 8.00 -7.72
CA VAL A 251 -12.46 6.65 -8.15
C VAL A 251 -13.20 5.63 -7.30
N ILE A 252 -13.98 4.79 -7.96
CA ILE A 252 -14.79 3.76 -7.32
C ILE A 252 -14.13 2.41 -7.55
N TYR A 253 -13.83 1.70 -6.48
CA TYR A 253 -13.32 0.34 -6.49
C TYR A 253 -14.38 -0.64 -6.03
N ARG A 254 -14.30 -1.87 -6.52
CA ARG A 254 -15.15 -2.99 -6.11
C ARG A 254 -14.33 -4.19 -5.72
N THR A 255 -14.94 -5.04 -4.90
CA THR A 255 -14.38 -6.33 -4.52
C THR A 255 -14.10 -7.20 -5.76
N HIS A 256 -12.98 -7.89 -5.78
CA HIS A 256 -12.50 -8.68 -6.92
C HIS A 256 -13.51 -9.77 -7.34
N TRP A 257 -13.65 -10.00 -8.66
CA TRP A 257 -14.56 -11.00 -9.24
C TRP A 257 -14.36 -12.42 -8.68
N TRP A 258 -13.16 -12.77 -8.23
CA TRP A 258 -12.89 -14.06 -7.59
C TRP A 258 -13.73 -14.29 -6.33
N ILE A 259 -14.00 -13.25 -5.58
CA ILE A 259 -14.85 -13.30 -4.39
C ILE A 259 -16.29 -13.60 -4.78
N LEU A 260 -16.77 -13.06 -5.91
CA LEU A 260 -18.06 -13.44 -6.49
C LEU A 260 -18.11 -14.93 -6.79
N VAL A 261 -17.10 -15.45 -7.52
CA VAL A 261 -17.03 -16.90 -7.83
C VAL A 261 -17.04 -17.71 -6.53
N LYS A 262 -16.25 -17.34 -5.53
CA LYS A 262 -16.20 -18.02 -4.23
C LYS A 262 -17.54 -18.00 -3.50
N LYS A 263 -18.23 -16.83 -3.45
CA LYS A 263 -19.55 -16.67 -2.80
C LYS A 263 -20.64 -17.45 -3.54
N THR A 264 -20.61 -17.47 -4.87
CA THR A 264 -21.64 -18.10 -5.72
C THR A 264 -21.36 -19.58 -6.05
N PHE A 265 -20.16 -20.10 -5.74
CA PHE A 265 -19.76 -21.47 -6.09
C PHE A 265 -20.72 -22.52 -5.53
N LEU A 266 -21.06 -22.44 -4.24
CA LEU A 266 -21.91 -23.43 -3.60
C LEU A 266 -23.36 -23.40 -4.12
N SER A 267 -23.91 -22.19 -4.30
CA SER A 267 -25.26 -22.02 -4.88
C SER A 267 -25.29 -22.40 -6.37
N GLY A 268 -24.22 -22.14 -7.10
CA GLY A 268 -24.07 -22.55 -8.50
C GLY A 268 -23.95 -24.07 -8.64
N LEU A 269 -23.15 -24.74 -7.79
CA LEU A 269 -23.05 -26.18 -7.74
C LEU A 269 -24.40 -26.85 -7.41
N PHE A 270 -25.13 -26.26 -6.45
CA PHE A 270 -26.48 -26.72 -6.12
C PHE A 270 -27.43 -26.64 -7.32
N LEU A 271 -27.43 -25.51 -8.05
CA LEU A 271 -28.23 -25.35 -9.28
C LEU A 271 -27.83 -26.36 -10.37
N LEU A 272 -26.52 -26.58 -10.54
CA LEU A 272 -26.03 -27.60 -11.50
C LEU A 272 -26.48 -29.02 -11.14
N LEU A 273 -26.49 -29.37 -9.84
CA LEU A 273 -26.99 -30.68 -9.39
C LEU A 273 -28.50 -30.82 -9.64
N VAL A 274 -29.29 -29.79 -9.34
CA VAL A 274 -30.72 -29.79 -9.62
C VAL A 274 -30.99 -29.92 -11.09
N LEU A 275 -30.26 -29.20 -11.93
CA LEU A 275 -30.37 -29.30 -13.40
C LEU A 275 -29.92 -30.65 -13.89
N GLY A 276 -28.85 -31.21 -13.34
CA GLY A 276 -28.35 -32.56 -13.69
C GLY A 276 -29.36 -33.68 -13.41
N VAL A 277 -30.03 -33.61 -12.24
CA VAL A 277 -31.10 -34.54 -11.87
C VAL A 277 -32.31 -34.41 -12.81
N ALA A 278 -32.71 -33.17 -13.12
CA ALA A 278 -33.81 -32.92 -14.07
C ALA A 278 -33.49 -33.43 -15.46
N LEU A 279 -32.26 -33.22 -15.93
CA LEU A 279 -31.78 -33.71 -17.23
C LEU A 279 -31.68 -35.24 -17.28
N ALA A 280 -31.17 -35.90 -16.23
CA ALA A 280 -31.08 -37.33 -16.09
C ALA A 280 -32.47 -37.99 -16.08
N SER A 281 -33.45 -37.33 -15.47
CA SER A 281 -34.87 -37.78 -15.53
C SER A 281 -35.45 -37.59 -16.94
N PHE A 282 -35.09 -36.53 -17.65
CA PHE A 282 -35.53 -36.28 -19.02
C PHE A 282 -35.00 -37.33 -20.01
N VAL A 283 -33.76 -37.74 -19.88
CA VAL A 283 -33.11 -38.79 -20.69
C VAL A 283 -33.57 -40.18 -20.29
N GLY A 284 -34.38 -40.33 -19.22
CA GLY A 284 -34.86 -41.61 -18.74
C GLY A 284 -33.85 -42.45 -17.93
N ALA A 285 -32.72 -41.82 -17.55
CA ALA A 285 -31.70 -42.46 -16.70
C ALA A 285 -32.22 -42.70 -15.26
N ILE A 286 -33.18 -41.91 -14.80
CA ILE A 286 -33.83 -42.02 -13.50
C ILE A 286 -35.29 -42.42 -13.72
N LYS A 287 -35.68 -43.61 -13.28
CA LYS A 287 -37.06 -44.15 -13.39
C LYS A 287 -37.93 -43.73 -12.21
N VAL A 288 -38.18 -42.45 -12.06
CA VAL A 288 -39.10 -41.88 -11.03
C VAL A 288 -40.22 -41.17 -11.76
N ALA A 289 -41.41 -41.01 -11.09
CA ALA A 289 -42.53 -40.27 -11.63
C ALA A 289 -42.09 -38.88 -12.11
N SER A 290 -41.98 -38.65 -13.41
CA SER A 290 -41.34 -37.51 -14.03
C SER A 290 -41.95 -36.17 -13.59
N SER A 291 -43.26 -36.14 -13.38
CA SER A 291 -44.00 -34.94 -12.96
C SER A 291 -43.56 -34.41 -11.58
N LEU A 292 -43.35 -35.31 -10.60
CA LEU A 292 -42.89 -34.93 -9.25
C LEU A 292 -41.43 -34.46 -9.25
N VAL A 293 -40.58 -35.14 -10.05
CA VAL A 293 -39.15 -34.72 -10.16
C VAL A 293 -39.05 -33.33 -10.77
N TYR A 294 -39.80 -33.01 -11.82
CA TYR A 294 -39.78 -31.69 -12.41
C TYR A 294 -40.38 -30.62 -11.50
N ALA A 295 -41.48 -30.91 -10.81
CA ALA A 295 -42.05 -29.98 -9.84
C ALA A 295 -41.07 -29.66 -8.71
N LEU A 296 -40.41 -30.68 -8.15
CA LEU A 296 -39.39 -30.50 -7.13
C LEU A 296 -38.16 -29.77 -7.68
N ALA A 297 -37.70 -30.12 -8.87
CA ALA A 297 -36.56 -29.44 -9.50
C ALA A 297 -36.82 -27.95 -9.75
N ILE A 298 -38.04 -27.57 -10.14
CA ILE A 298 -38.42 -26.17 -10.32
C ILE A 298 -38.36 -25.42 -8.96
N ILE A 299 -38.93 -26.00 -7.91
CA ILE A 299 -38.92 -25.41 -6.56
C ILE A 299 -37.45 -25.21 -6.09
N LEU A 300 -36.63 -26.24 -6.19
CA LEU A 300 -35.23 -26.21 -5.81
C LEU A 300 -34.42 -25.24 -6.67
N ALA A 301 -34.72 -25.13 -7.97
CA ALA A 301 -34.08 -24.19 -8.86
C ALA A 301 -34.42 -22.74 -8.49
N VAL A 302 -35.68 -22.47 -8.10
CA VAL A 302 -36.08 -21.14 -7.61
C VAL A 302 -35.34 -20.79 -6.31
N ILE A 303 -35.29 -21.71 -5.36
CA ILE A 303 -34.55 -21.52 -4.08
C ILE A 303 -33.06 -21.27 -4.36
N GLY A 304 -32.44 -22.12 -5.17
CA GLY A 304 -31.04 -21.99 -5.55
C GLY A 304 -30.75 -20.69 -6.33
N GLY A 305 -31.68 -20.29 -7.20
CA GLY A 305 -31.60 -19.04 -7.96
C GLY A 305 -31.68 -17.81 -7.06
N VAL A 306 -32.59 -17.79 -6.11
CA VAL A 306 -32.69 -16.71 -5.09
C VAL A 306 -31.41 -16.64 -4.25
N TRP A 307 -30.89 -17.79 -3.82
CA TRP A 307 -29.63 -17.85 -3.07
C TRP A 307 -28.43 -17.36 -3.91
N TRP A 308 -28.36 -17.74 -5.18
CA TRP A 308 -27.32 -17.26 -6.11
C TRP A 308 -27.42 -15.75 -6.33
N LEU A 309 -28.62 -15.21 -6.58
CA LEU A 309 -28.88 -13.79 -6.72
C LEU A 309 -28.53 -12.99 -5.47
N TYR A 310 -28.85 -13.52 -4.29
CA TYR A 310 -28.49 -12.89 -3.03
C TYR A 310 -26.95 -12.71 -2.92
N ASN A 311 -26.17 -13.76 -3.20
CA ASN A 311 -24.71 -13.71 -3.17
C ASN A 311 -24.14 -12.75 -4.25
N TYR A 312 -24.79 -12.67 -5.40
CA TYR A 312 -24.41 -11.74 -6.46
C TYR A 312 -24.61 -10.28 -6.02
N PHE A 313 -25.77 -9.94 -5.48
CA PHE A 313 -26.05 -8.60 -5.01
C PHE A 313 -25.19 -8.21 -3.79
N ASP A 314 -24.92 -9.15 -2.88
CA ASP A 314 -24.04 -8.95 -1.74
C ASP A 314 -22.60 -8.58 -2.21
N TRP A 315 -22.08 -9.25 -3.23
CA TRP A 315 -20.80 -8.88 -3.84
C TRP A 315 -20.86 -7.55 -4.60
N HIS A 316 -21.95 -7.30 -5.33
CA HIS A 316 -22.07 -6.13 -6.19
C HIS A 316 -22.16 -4.81 -5.42
N ASN A 317 -22.69 -4.87 -4.21
CA ASN A 317 -22.95 -3.71 -3.35
C ASN A 317 -21.75 -3.29 -2.49
N ASP A 318 -20.69 -4.11 -2.43
CA ASP A 318 -19.45 -3.77 -1.74
C ASP A 318 -18.63 -2.82 -2.62
N ILE A 319 -18.61 -1.52 -2.28
CA ILE A 319 -17.91 -0.49 -3.03
C ILE A 319 -17.06 0.39 -2.14
N TYR A 320 -15.91 0.79 -2.65
CA TYR A 320 -14.96 1.69 -2.02
C TYR A 320 -14.77 2.91 -2.90
N ILE A 321 -14.85 4.11 -2.32
CA ILE A 321 -14.79 5.36 -3.06
C ILE A 321 -13.62 6.19 -2.56
N ILE A 322 -12.80 6.66 -3.49
CA ILE A 322 -11.77 7.66 -3.23
C ILE A 322 -12.24 8.95 -3.91
N SER A 323 -12.66 9.92 -3.13
CA SER A 323 -12.98 11.27 -3.60
C SER A 323 -11.87 12.25 -3.21
N GLY A 324 -11.92 13.50 -3.67
CA GLY A 324 -10.85 14.48 -3.46
C GLY A 324 -10.46 14.71 -2.00
N ASP A 325 -11.41 14.69 -1.09
CA ASP A 325 -11.23 14.98 0.34
C ASP A 325 -11.59 13.83 1.29
N GLN A 326 -12.26 12.77 0.78
CA GLN A 326 -12.82 11.70 1.60
C GLN A 326 -12.59 10.33 0.98
N LEU A 327 -12.42 9.34 1.86
CA LEU A 327 -12.47 7.92 1.56
C LEU A 327 -13.77 7.37 2.12
N GLU A 328 -14.46 6.57 1.33
CA GLU A 328 -15.70 5.94 1.74
C GLU A 328 -15.64 4.42 1.53
N ASP A 329 -16.09 3.69 2.53
CA ASP A 329 -16.34 2.25 2.49
C ASP A 329 -17.85 2.05 2.65
N ILE A 330 -18.49 1.51 1.63
CA ILE A 330 -19.93 1.28 1.60
C ILE A 330 -20.18 -0.20 1.44
N ASN A 331 -20.66 -0.82 2.50
CA ASN A 331 -21.07 -2.22 2.54
C ASN A 331 -22.58 -2.29 2.73
N ARG A 332 -23.28 -2.66 1.66
CA ARG A 332 -24.75 -2.77 1.66
C ARG A 332 -25.17 -4.20 1.44
N ARG A 333 -25.64 -4.86 2.50
CA ARG A 333 -26.15 -6.24 2.40
C ARG A 333 -27.55 -6.25 1.79
N PRO A 334 -27.83 -7.10 0.79
CA PRO A 334 -29.19 -7.30 0.30
C PRO A 334 -30.08 -7.78 1.45
N LEU A 335 -31.20 -7.15 1.69
CA LEU A 335 -32.14 -7.45 2.79
C LEU A 335 -31.56 -7.28 4.22
N GLY A 336 -30.43 -6.58 4.38
CA GLY A 336 -29.76 -6.39 5.67
C GLY A 336 -29.39 -4.94 5.97
N SER A 337 -28.38 -4.76 6.82
CA SER A 337 -27.86 -3.46 7.21
C SER A 337 -27.00 -2.84 6.11
N GLU A 338 -27.07 -1.53 5.99
CA GLU A 338 -26.11 -0.72 5.24
C GLU A 338 -25.10 -0.13 6.24
N GLU A 339 -23.84 -0.34 6.01
CA GLU A 339 -22.74 0.26 6.75
C GLU A 339 -21.97 1.17 5.80
N LYS A 340 -21.92 2.47 6.13
CA LYS A 340 -21.13 3.45 5.43
C LYS A 340 -20.10 4.04 6.40
N ARG A 341 -18.83 3.89 6.09
CA ARG A 341 -17.72 4.51 6.81
C ARG A 341 -17.11 5.56 5.93
N THR A 342 -16.94 6.76 6.45
CA THR A 342 -16.37 7.88 5.72
C THR A 342 -15.20 8.45 6.53
N ALA A 343 -14.08 8.68 5.88
CA ALA A 343 -12.89 9.18 6.55
C ALA A 343 -12.19 10.25 5.71
N PRO A 344 -11.75 11.38 6.32
CA PRO A 344 -11.09 12.44 5.60
C PRO A 344 -9.66 12.06 5.20
N VAL A 345 -9.30 12.31 3.94
CA VAL A 345 -7.98 12.01 3.35
C VAL A 345 -6.85 12.67 4.13
N LYS A 346 -7.07 13.87 4.68
CA LYS A 346 -6.06 14.62 5.46
C LYS A 346 -5.54 13.89 6.70
N ASN A 347 -6.32 12.98 7.25
CA ASN A 347 -6.00 12.25 8.48
C ASN A 347 -5.35 10.89 8.22
N ILE A 348 -5.06 10.55 6.97
CA ILE A 348 -4.37 9.30 6.61
C ILE A 348 -2.95 9.34 7.17
N GLN A 349 -2.57 8.28 7.88
CA GLN A 349 -1.27 8.16 8.50
C GLN A 349 -0.44 7.03 7.90
N THR A 350 -1.07 5.90 7.68
CA THR A 350 -0.39 4.73 7.09
C THR A 350 -1.34 4.06 6.12
N VAL A 351 -0.81 3.66 4.98
CA VAL A 351 -1.53 2.81 4.03
C VAL A 351 -0.71 1.54 3.83
N GLU A 352 -1.33 0.41 4.11
CA GLU A 352 -0.73 -0.91 3.94
C GLU A 352 -1.60 -1.73 3.00
N TYR A 353 -0.98 -2.41 2.03
CA TYR A 353 -1.69 -3.47 1.33
C TYR A 353 -1.17 -4.84 1.73
N LYS A 354 -2.05 -5.84 1.66
CA LYS A 354 -1.75 -7.25 1.90
C LYS A 354 -2.35 -8.13 0.83
N ARG A 355 -1.57 -9.04 0.29
CA ARG A 355 -2.03 -10.14 -0.55
C ARG A 355 -1.72 -11.45 0.17
N ASN A 356 -2.75 -12.20 0.53
CA ASN A 356 -2.64 -13.43 1.32
C ASN A 356 -3.03 -14.64 0.47
N GLY A 357 -2.10 -15.57 0.33
CA GLY A 357 -2.30 -16.83 -0.38
C GLY A 357 -1.99 -16.78 -1.87
N ILE A 358 -1.73 -17.95 -2.43
CA ILE A 358 -1.29 -18.16 -3.82
C ILE A 358 -2.29 -17.55 -4.82
N ILE A 359 -3.59 -17.77 -4.61
CA ILE A 359 -4.64 -17.29 -5.51
C ILE A 359 -4.65 -15.75 -5.58
N SER A 360 -4.49 -15.07 -4.43
CA SER A 360 -4.47 -13.61 -4.39
C SER A 360 -3.23 -13.03 -5.10
N LEU A 361 -2.10 -13.72 -5.05
CA LEU A 361 -0.89 -13.34 -5.76
C LEU A 361 -1.03 -13.54 -7.28
N ILE A 362 -1.57 -14.71 -7.72
CA ILE A 362 -1.75 -15.01 -9.15
C ILE A 362 -2.78 -14.06 -9.78
N LEU A 363 -3.93 -13.86 -9.13
CA LEU A 363 -5.02 -13.02 -9.62
C LEU A 363 -4.83 -11.54 -9.27
N ASN A 364 -3.75 -11.19 -8.54
CA ASN A 364 -3.35 -9.83 -8.18
C ASN A 364 -4.46 -9.06 -7.46
N PHE A 365 -5.05 -9.65 -6.43
CA PHE A 365 -6.00 -8.97 -5.54
C PHE A 365 -5.56 -9.06 -4.08
N GLY A 366 -6.08 -8.15 -3.24
CA GLY A 366 -5.74 -8.13 -1.82
C GLY A 366 -6.49 -7.03 -1.08
N THR A 367 -6.21 -6.91 0.21
CA THR A 367 -6.81 -5.90 1.10
C THR A 367 -5.88 -4.72 1.23
N VAL A 368 -6.42 -3.50 1.14
CA VAL A 368 -5.73 -2.25 1.46
C VAL A 368 -6.27 -1.75 2.78
N ARG A 369 -5.38 -1.58 3.77
CA ARG A 369 -5.68 -1.04 5.09
C ARG A 369 -5.18 0.39 5.18
N ILE A 370 -6.05 1.26 5.63
CA ILE A 370 -5.79 2.70 5.74
C ILE A 370 -6.00 3.08 7.19
N GLN A 371 -4.92 3.46 7.86
CA GLN A 371 -5.00 3.94 9.23
C GLN A 371 -5.32 5.42 9.25
N ILE A 372 -6.42 5.79 9.90
CA ILE A 372 -6.95 7.16 9.95
C ILE A 372 -7.29 7.50 11.38
N GLY A 373 -6.40 8.21 12.04
CA GLY A 373 -6.61 8.44 13.47
C GLY A 373 -6.64 7.09 14.24
N ASN A 374 -7.60 6.91 15.12
CA ASN A 374 -7.82 5.67 15.88
C ASN A 374 -8.63 4.62 15.12
N GLU A 375 -9.06 4.93 13.91
CA GLU A 375 -9.88 4.04 13.10
C GLU A 375 -9.07 3.41 11.96
N GLU A 376 -9.47 2.22 11.57
CA GLU A 376 -8.93 1.50 10.42
C GLU A 376 -10.04 1.36 9.37
N LEU A 377 -9.78 1.90 8.17
CA LEU A 377 -10.62 1.69 7.00
C LEU A 377 -9.99 0.61 6.13
N THR A 378 -10.76 -0.39 5.71
CA THR A 378 -10.25 -1.51 4.93
C THR A 378 -10.97 -1.62 3.59
N PHE A 379 -10.19 -1.65 2.51
CA PHE A 379 -10.70 -1.99 1.18
C PHE A 379 -10.38 -3.44 0.90
N ASP A 380 -11.37 -4.31 1.10
CA ASP A 380 -11.18 -5.75 1.06
C ASP A 380 -11.18 -6.31 -0.36
N ASN A 381 -10.18 -7.18 -0.64
CA ASN A 381 -10.07 -7.95 -1.88
C ASN A 381 -10.16 -7.09 -3.16
N VAL A 382 -9.56 -5.90 -3.16
CA VAL A 382 -9.51 -5.04 -4.35
C VAL A 382 -8.49 -5.54 -5.37
N TYR A 383 -8.74 -5.30 -6.65
CA TYR A 383 -7.82 -5.63 -7.73
C TYR A 383 -6.62 -4.67 -7.72
N LYS A 384 -5.40 -5.21 -7.93
CA LYS A 384 -4.14 -4.46 -7.91
C LYS A 384 -3.99 -3.57 -6.66
N PRO A 385 -3.96 -4.12 -5.45
CA PRO A 385 -3.94 -3.34 -4.21
C PRO A 385 -2.74 -2.40 -4.09
N SER A 386 -1.61 -2.74 -4.71
CA SER A 386 -0.44 -1.86 -4.78
C SER A 386 -0.69 -0.58 -5.57
N VAL A 387 -1.52 -0.64 -6.62
CA VAL A 387 -1.91 0.54 -7.41
C VAL A 387 -2.91 1.40 -6.64
N VAL A 388 -3.87 0.75 -5.96
CA VAL A 388 -4.83 1.44 -5.07
C VAL A 388 -4.09 2.21 -3.98
N GLN A 389 -3.06 1.61 -3.37
CA GLN A 389 -2.22 2.27 -2.38
C GLN A 389 -1.57 3.55 -2.96
N ILE A 390 -0.98 3.46 -4.15
CA ILE A 390 -0.34 4.63 -4.80
C ILE A 390 -1.39 5.70 -5.14
N GLU A 391 -2.59 5.33 -5.60
CA GLU A 391 -3.66 6.30 -5.87
C GLU A 391 -4.10 7.02 -4.60
N ILE A 392 -4.23 6.32 -3.46
CA ILE A 392 -4.54 6.94 -2.17
C ILE A 392 -3.47 7.97 -1.78
N PHE A 393 -2.17 7.62 -1.95
CA PHE A 393 -1.08 8.56 -1.67
C PHE A 393 -1.07 9.76 -2.61
N ASN A 394 -1.37 9.57 -3.89
CA ASN A 394 -1.48 10.67 -4.83
C ASN A 394 -2.61 11.64 -4.44
N HIS A 395 -3.77 11.12 -4.05
CA HIS A 395 -4.87 11.94 -3.53
C HIS A 395 -4.49 12.69 -2.24
N LEU A 396 -3.83 12.00 -1.31
CA LEU A 396 -3.33 12.62 -0.07
C LEU A 396 -2.34 13.76 -0.37
N HIS A 397 -1.41 13.54 -1.30
CA HIS A 397 -0.43 14.55 -1.69
C HIS A 397 -1.10 15.77 -2.33
N GLN A 398 -1.99 15.55 -3.30
CA GLN A 398 -2.75 16.61 -3.96
C GLN A 398 -3.61 17.40 -2.98
N PHE A 399 -4.31 16.71 -2.06
CA PHE A 399 -5.11 17.35 -1.02
C PHE A 399 -4.24 18.23 -0.11
N ASN A 400 -3.10 17.73 0.36
CA ASN A 400 -2.19 18.50 1.22
C ASN A 400 -1.66 19.75 0.51
N GLU A 401 -1.29 19.67 -0.76
CA GLU A 401 -0.84 20.80 -1.56
C GLU A 401 -1.95 21.85 -1.75
N GLN A 402 -3.17 21.43 -2.06
CA GLN A 402 -4.31 22.33 -2.19
C GLN A 402 -4.68 23.00 -0.87
N SER A 403 -4.71 22.23 0.22
CA SER A 403 -4.99 22.76 1.56
C SER A 403 -3.97 23.79 2.00
N LYS A 404 -2.67 23.56 1.78
CA LYS A 404 -1.60 24.53 2.07
C LYS A 404 -1.78 25.83 1.28
N LYS A 405 -2.09 25.73 -0.02
CA LYS A 405 -2.34 26.91 -0.87
C LYS A 405 -3.55 27.71 -0.37
N LEU A 406 -4.61 27.05 0.08
CA LEU A 406 -5.81 27.70 0.63
C LEU A 406 -5.52 28.36 2.00
N GLU A 407 -4.80 27.69 2.88
CA GLU A 407 -4.40 28.25 4.19
C GLU A 407 -3.51 29.48 4.03
N GLN A 408 -2.54 29.42 3.13
CA GLN A 408 -1.69 30.55 2.79
C GLN A 408 -2.51 31.74 2.27
N LYS A 409 -3.46 31.52 1.36
CA LYS A 409 -4.37 32.57 0.87
C LYS A 409 -5.20 33.18 2.01
N ARG A 410 -5.81 32.35 2.86
CA ARG A 410 -6.61 32.82 4.00
C ARG A 410 -5.78 33.68 4.95
N MET A 411 -4.54 33.26 5.24
CA MET A 411 -3.65 34.01 6.13
C MET A 411 -3.29 35.36 5.53
N VAL A 412 -2.98 35.42 4.23
CA VAL A 412 -2.70 36.69 3.52
C VAL A 412 -3.93 37.61 3.53
N ASP A 413 -5.14 37.05 3.28
CA ASP A 413 -6.40 37.80 3.34
C ASP A 413 -6.66 38.37 4.74
N TRP A 414 -6.43 37.55 5.77
CA TRP A 414 -6.57 37.97 7.17
C TRP A 414 -5.60 39.13 7.53
N ILE A 415 -4.32 39.00 7.16
CA ILE A 415 -3.31 40.05 7.40
C ILE A 415 -3.68 41.31 6.63
N SER A 416 -4.14 41.20 5.38
CA SER A 416 -4.55 42.38 4.58
C SER A 416 -5.77 43.09 5.18
N THR A 417 -6.72 42.31 5.71
CA THR A 417 -7.90 42.87 6.41
C THR A 417 -7.51 43.57 7.68
N TYR A 418 -6.62 42.99 8.48
CA TYR A 418 -6.10 43.60 9.70
C TYR A 418 -5.36 44.91 9.41
N ASP A 419 -4.50 44.95 8.39
CA ASP A 419 -3.77 46.17 7.99
C ASP A 419 -4.72 47.26 7.46
N GLY A 420 -5.80 46.87 6.75
CA GLY A 420 -6.87 47.76 6.33
C GLY A 420 -7.63 48.40 7.48
N ILE A 421 -7.98 47.62 8.49
CA ILE A 421 -8.62 48.10 9.73
C ILE A 421 -7.69 49.06 10.46
N ARG A 422 -6.41 48.69 10.64
CA ARG A 422 -5.42 49.56 11.32
C ARG A 422 -5.19 50.90 10.61
N ARG A 423 -5.20 50.93 9.27
CA ARG A 423 -5.08 52.15 8.48
C ARG A 423 -6.38 52.95 8.46
N GLY A 424 -7.55 52.30 8.49
CA GLY A 424 -8.86 52.91 8.57
C GLY A 424 -9.11 53.64 9.93
N GLU A 425 -8.67 53.02 11.02
CA GLU A 425 -8.69 53.67 12.35
C GLU A 425 -7.78 54.92 12.42
N SER A 426 -6.67 54.93 11.66
CA SER A 426 -5.79 56.12 11.59
C SER A 426 -6.37 57.24 10.75
N GLN A 427 -7.35 57.01 9.88
CA GLN A 427 -8.06 58.04 9.11
C GLN A 427 -9.33 58.55 9.80
N GLY A 428 -9.89 57.80 10.77
CA GLY A 428 -11.11 58.13 11.48
C GLY A 428 -10.98 59.11 12.64
N THR A 429 -9.73 59.46 13.03
CA THR A 429 -9.46 60.40 14.16
C THR A 429 -9.14 61.83 13.75
N ASN A 430 -9.21 62.21 12.45
CA ASN A 430 -9.04 63.58 11.96
C ASN A 430 -10.30 64.05 11.20
N GLY A 431 -11.31 64.47 11.90
CA GLY A 431 -12.50 65.05 11.28
C GLY A 431 -13.53 65.54 12.31
N ASP A 432 -13.17 66.54 13.09
CA ASP A 432 -14.14 67.41 13.75
C ASP A 432 -15.22 67.87 12.79
N ASN A 433 -16.44 67.42 13.02
CA ASN A 433 -17.65 68.16 12.61
C ASN A 433 -18.75 67.95 13.67
N LEU A 434 -18.67 68.76 14.73
CA LEU A 434 -19.79 69.06 15.59
C LEU A 434 -20.79 69.90 14.82
N PRO A 435 -22.09 69.58 14.73
CA PRO A 435 -23.08 70.48 14.21
C PRO A 435 -23.31 71.59 15.23
N LYS A 436 -23.02 72.83 14.80
CA LYS A 436 -23.44 74.07 15.53
C LYS A 436 -24.96 74.06 15.57
N LYS A 437 -25.52 74.06 16.79
CA LYS A 437 -26.90 74.42 17.03
C LYS A 437 -27.05 75.97 16.77
N GLY A 438 -27.95 76.29 15.87
CA GLY A 438 -28.59 77.55 15.73
C GLY A 438 -30.11 77.32 15.77
#